data_c3eee6f27c2d062484891f42ccb0ae40
#
_entry.id   c3eee6f27c2d062484891f42ccb0ae40
#
_cell.length_a   1.000
_cell.length_b   1.000
_cell.length_c   1.000
_cell.angle_alpha   90.00
_cell.angle_beta   90.00
_cell.angle_gamma   90.00
#
_symmetry.space_group_name_H-M   'P 1'
#
loop_
_entity.id
_entity.type
_entity.pdbx_description
1 polymer ?
#
loop_
_entity_poly.entity_id
_entity_poly.type
_entity_poly.pdbx_seq_one_letter_code
_entity_poly.pdbx_strand_id
1 'polypeptide(L)'
;FSVKGDHSIKTLQDLAERLKKDPGSVSFGFGVTIGNAQHVTGALYGKALGIDARKMKMVVFNASAEAMTAVMGGHVDVLITTASGIEAGVKAGQLRVLAVAAPQRLTGTYANTPTFRESGSNLVFSNWNGVVGTKGMTRAQIAYWDGVFTKTAGDADWKKAMAEMQQDATYLGSSAMKSYMENEREQY
;
A
#
# COMPACT_ATOMS: atom_id res chain seq x y z
N PHE A 1 -0.95 -6.58 2.85
CA PHE A 1 -2.02 -7.14 3.69
C PHE A 1 -1.38 -8.00 4.77
N SER A 2 -1.80 -7.82 6.01
CA SER A 2 -1.31 -8.60 7.13
C SER A 2 -2.45 -9.04 8.05
N VAL A 3 -2.22 -10.10 8.79
CA VAL A 3 -3.14 -10.68 9.78
C VAL A 3 -2.42 -10.84 11.11
N LYS A 4 -3.16 -11.10 12.19
CA LYS A 4 -2.57 -11.50 13.47
C LYS A 4 -1.67 -12.73 13.26
N GLY A 5 -0.54 -12.83 13.96
CA GLY A 5 0.47 -13.88 13.78
C GLY A 5 -0.07 -15.32 13.85
N ASP A 6 -1.02 -15.56 14.76
CA ASP A 6 -1.69 -16.86 14.98
C ASP A 6 -3.00 -17.03 14.19
N HIS A 7 -3.38 -16.06 13.34
CA HIS A 7 -4.62 -16.10 12.57
C HIS A 7 -4.71 -17.34 11.67
N SER A 8 -5.94 -17.84 11.45
CA SER A 8 -6.19 -19.03 10.62
C SER A 8 -5.90 -18.83 9.13
N ILE A 9 -6.02 -17.61 8.60
CA ILE A 9 -5.55 -17.24 7.25
C ILE A 9 -4.02 -17.18 7.28
N LYS A 10 -3.37 -18.04 6.50
CA LYS A 10 -1.90 -18.16 6.46
C LYS A 10 -1.30 -17.55 5.21
N THR A 11 -2.05 -17.53 4.12
CA THR A 11 -1.62 -17.11 2.79
C THR A 11 -2.64 -16.15 2.17
N LEU A 12 -2.22 -15.43 1.12
CA LEU A 12 -3.15 -14.62 0.32
C LEU A 12 -4.20 -15.50 -0.37
N GLN A 13 -3.86 -16.76 -0.67
CA GLN A 13 -4.79 -17.70 -1.29
C GLN A 13 -5.91 -18.13 -0.32
N ASP A 14 -5.58 -18.40 0.94
CA ASP A 14 -6.60 -18.68 1.97
C ASP A 14 -7.59 -17.51 2.09
N LEU A 15 -7.07 -16.29 2.04
CA LEU A 15 -7.89 -15.07 2.04
C LEU A 15 -8.79 -15.00 0.81
N ALA A 16 -8.24 -15.26 -0.38
CA ALA A 16 -8.99 -15.26 -1.63
C ALA A 16 -10.15 -16.29 -1.63
N GLU A 17 -9.88 -17.49 -1.14
CA GLU A 17 -10.88 -18.56 -1.06
C GLU A 17 -12.05 -18.19 -0.14
N ARG A 18 -11.75 -17.60 1.03
CA ARG A 18 -12.79 -17.12 1.95
C ARG A 18 -13.65 -16.02 1.33
N LEU A 19 -12.99 -15.02 0.72
CA LEU A 19 -13.68 -13.90 0.09
C LEU A 19 -14.55 -14.34 -1.10
N LYS A 20 -14.09 -15.30 -1.91
CA LYS A 20 -14.87 -15.84 -3.03
C LYS A 20 -16.11 -16.59 -2.54
N LYS A 21 -16.03 -17.28 -1.40
CA LYS A 21 -17.15 -17.98 -0.79
C LYS A 21 -18.15 -16.99 -0.17
N ASP A 22 -17.67 -16.02 0.58
CA ASP A 22 -18.46 -14.96 1.20
C ASP A 22 -17.60 -13.70 1.36
N PRO A 23 -17.83 -12.65 0.55
CA PRO A 23 -17.09 -11.41 0.63
C PRO A 23 -17.16 -10.68 1.98
N GLY A 24 -18.25 -10.90 2.73
CA GLY A 24 -18.47 -10.31 4.05
C GLY A 24 -17.84 -11.09 5.21
N SER A 25 -17.31 -12.28 4.97
CA SER A 25 -16.78 -13.18 6.01
C SER A 25 -15.44 -12.75 6.61
N VAL A 26 -14.74 -11.79 5.98
CA VAL A 26 -13.46 -11.27 6.44
C VAL A 26 -13.53 -9.76 6.56
N SER A 27 -13.12 -9.25 7.72
CA SER A 27 -13.06 -7.81 7.99
C SER A 27 -11.67 -7.24 7.69
N PHE A 28 -11.64 -6.08 7.01
CA PHE A 28 -10.42 -5.36 6.64
C PHE A 28 -10.33 -4.05 7.41
N GLY A 29 -9.30 -3.89 8.23
CA GLY A 29 -9.01 -2.66 8.95
C GLY A 29 -7.98 -1.80 8.24
N PHE A 30 -8.22 -0.51 8.18
CA PHE A 30 -7.29 0.48 7.68
C PHE A 30 -7.49 1.83 8.38
N GLY A 31 -6.48 2.70 8.33
CA GLY A 31 -6.51 3.98 9.03
C GLY A 31 -6.87 5.17 8.15
N VAL A 32 -7.24 6.25 8.80
CA VAL A 32 -7.40 7.64 8.36
C VAL A 32 -8.75 7.91 7.68
N THR A 33 -9.02 7.44 6.47
CA THR A 33 -10.24 7.84 5.75
C THR A 33 -10.62 6.85 4.66
N ILE A 34 -11.90 6.79 4.36
CA ILE A 34 -12.44 6.07 3.19
C ILE A 34 -11.93 6.76 1.91
N GLY A 35 -11.55 5.96 0.91
CA GLY A 35 -11.00 6.46 -0.36
C GLY A 35 -9.49 6.68 -0.36
N ASN A 36 -8.81 6.45 0.76
CA ASN A 36 -7.34 6.49 0.77
C ASN A 36 -6.71 5.27 0.09
N ALA A 37 -5.39 5.27 -0.03
CA ALA A 37 -4.61 4.22 -0.69
C ALA A 37 -4.91 2.82 -0.15
N GLN A 38 -5.07 2.66 1.17
CA GLN A 38 -5.36 1.38 1.79
C GLN A 38 -6.76 0.86 1.42
N HIS A 39 -7.78 1.73 1.48
CA HIS A 39 -9.13 1.40 1.07
C HIS A 39 -9.19 0.99 -0.41
N VAL A 40 -8.57 1.79 -1.28
CA VAL A 40 -8.49 1.52 -2.72
C VAL A 40 -7.79 0.18 -2.99
N THR A 41 -6.66 -0.11 -2.31
CA THR A 41 -5.97 -1.39 -2.47
C THR A 41 -6.86 -2.58 -2.09
N GLY A 42 -7.64 -2.46 -1.03
CA GLY A 42 -8.63 -3.49 -0.63
C GLY A 42 -9.71 -3.69 -1.70
N ALA A 43 -10.27 -2.60 -2.22
CA ALA A 43 -11.29 -2.65 -3.27
C ALA A 43 -10.75 -3.25 -4.58
N LEU A 44 -9.53 -2.87 -4.97
CA LEU A 44 -8.86 -3.43 -6.15
C LEU A 44 -8.58 -4.93 -6.00
N TYR A 45 -8.25 -5.39 -4.78
CA TYR A 45 -8.11 -6.82 -4.52
C TYR A 45 -9.43 -7.56 -4.72
N GLY A 46 -10.54 -7.03 -4.19
CA GLY A 46 -11.87 -7.58 -4.46
C GLY A 46 -12.19 -7.64 -5.97
N LYS A 47 -11.93 -6.55 -6.69
CA LYS A 47 -12.08 -6.49 -8.16
C LYS A 47 -11.23 -7.54 -8.87
N ALA A 48 -9.97 -7.72 -8.47
CA ALA A 48 -9.07 -8.72 -9.03
C ALA A 48 -9.54 -10.17 -8.79
N LEU A 49 -10.29 -10.41 -7.71
CA LEU A 49 -10.92 -11.71 -7.41
C LEU A 49 -12.27 -11.89 -8.11
N GLY A 50 -12.78 -10.90 -8.84
CA GLY A 50 -14.11 -10.91 -9.45
C GLY A 50 -15.25 -10.73 -8.44
N ILE A 51 -14.98 -10.11 -7.28
CA ILE A 51 -15.92 -9.86 -6.20
C ILE A 51 -16.42 -8.42 -6.25
N ASP A 52 -17.70 -8.20 -5.96
CA ASP A 52 -18.20 -6.86 -5.69
C ASP A 52 -17.58 -6.31 -4.39
N ALA A 53 -16.65 -5.36 -4.54
CA ALA A 53 -15.94 -4.78 -3.40
C ALA A 53 -16.86 -4.12 -2.36
N ARG A 54 -18.08 -3.70 -2.75
CA ARG A 54 -19.09 -3.14 -1.82
C ARG A 54 -19.63 -4.15 -0.82
N LYS A 55 -19.46 -5.45 -1.10
CA LYS A 55 -19.83 -6.55 -0.19
C LYS A 55 -18.72 -6.90 0.80
N MET A 56 -17.52 -6.37 0.61
CA MET A 56 -16.41 -6.59 1.53
C MET A 56 -16.60 -5.75 2.80
N LYS A 57 -16.27 -6.34 3.94
CA LYS A 57 -16.39 -5.66 5.24
C LYS A 57 -15.16 -4.78 5.50
N MET A 58 -15.24 -3.52 5.08
CA MET A 58 -14.19 -2.52 5.28
C MET A 58 -14.44 -1.70 6.56
N VAL A 59 -13.47 -1.68 7.47
CA VAL A 59 -13.55 -0.97 8.76
C VAL A 59 -12.49 0.12 8.79
N VAL A 60 -12.93 1.37 8.86
CA VAL A 60 -12.04 2.53 8.94
C VAL A 60 -11.81 2.92 10.39
N PHE A 61 -10.56 3.20 10.75
CA PHE A 61 -10.10 3.71 12.04
C PHE A 61 -9.55 5.13 11.88
N ASN A 62 -9.47 5.91 12.96
CA ASN A 62 -8.90 7.26 12.90
C ASN A 62 -7.40 7.27 12.56
N ALA A 63 -6.70 6.19 12.92
CA ALA A 63 -5.27 6.03 12.62
C ALA A 63 -4.92 4.58 12.29
N SER A 64 -3.87 4.38 11.49
CA SER A 64 -3.36 3.03 11.16
C SER A 64 -2.91 2.24 12.39
N ALA A 65 -2.44 2.92 13.45
CA ALA A 65 -2.07 2.29 14.70
C ALA A 65 -3.28 1.68 15.43
N GLU A 66 -4.45 2.33 15.39
CA GLU A 66 -5.69 1.78 15.94
C GLU A 66 -6.14 0.54 15.18
N ALA A 67 -6.09 0.59 13.83
CA ALA A 67 -6.40 -0.56 12.99
C ALA A 67 -5.45 -1.74 13.29
N MET A 68 -4.16 -1.48 13.47
CA MET A 68 -3.17 -2.49 13.84
C MET A 68 -3.49 -3.11 15.21
N THR A 69 -3.83 -2.30 16.20
CA THR A 69 -4.23 -2.78 17.54
C THR A 69 -5.47 -3.66 17.45
N ALA A 70 -6.48 -3.27 16.66
CA ALA A 70 -7.69 -4.05 16.46
C ALA A 70 -7.41 -5.42 15.81
N VAL A 71 -6.48 -5.49 14.85
CA VAL A 71 -6.06 -6.76 14.23
C VAL A 71 -5.27 -7.62 15.20
N MET A 72 -4.33 -7.06 15.95
CA MET A 72 -3.60 -7.81 16.98
C MET A 72 -4.52 -8.31 18.10
N GLY A 73 -5.58 -7.56 18.42
CA GLY A 73 -6.62 -7.97 19.36
C GLY A 73 -7.61 -8.99 18.82
N GLY A 74 -7.58 -9.30 17.50
CA GLY A 74 -8.52 -10.23 16.85
C GLY A 74 -9.92 -9.65 16.62
N HIS A 75 -10.08 -8.34 16.71
CA HIS A 75 -11.36 -7.65 16.43
C HIS A 75 -11.59 -7.39 14.93
N VAL A 76 -10.52 -7.40 14.16
CA VAL A 76 -10.51 -7.29 12.69
C VAL A 76 -9.52 -8.32 12.15
N ASP A 77 -9.83 -8.93 11.01
CA ASP A 77 -9.06 -10.05 10.47
C ASP A 77 -7.79 -9.61 9.73
N VAL A 78 -7.94 -8.66 8.83
CA VAL A 78 -6.87 -8.21 7.92
C VAL A 78 -6.57 -6.74 8.13
N LEU A 79 -5.30 -6.39 8.29
CA LEU A 79 -4.80 -5.03 8.28
C LEU A 79 -4.28 -4.66 6.88
N ILE A 80 -4.73 -3.53 6.36
CA ILE A 80 -4.18 -2.90 5.15
C ILE A 80 -3.39 -1.66 5.59
N THR A 81 -2.08 -1.69 5.42
CA THR A 81 -1.21 -0.57 5.82
C THR A 81 0.12 -0.60 5.07
N THR A 82 0.99 0.37 5.33
CA THR A 82 2.35 0.41 4.78
C THR A 82 3.27 -0.59 5.48
N ALA A 83 4.27 -1.10 4.78
CA ALA A 83 5.23 -2.05 5.33
C ALA A 83 6.01 -1.45 6.52
N SER A 84 6.46 -0.20 6.40
CA SER A 84 7.19 0.50 7.47
C SER A 84 6.40 0.62 8.77
N GLY A 85 5.07 0.78 8.67
CA GLY A 85 4.20 0.97 9.85
C GLY A 85 4.02 -0.27 10.72
N ILE A 86 4.35 -1.47 10.22
CA ILE A 86 4.11 -2.74 10.92
C ILE A 86 5.37 -3.56 11.16
N GLU A 87 6.55 -3.05 10.81
CA GLU A 87 7.79 -3.81 10.85
C GLU A 87 8.10 -4.39 12.23
N ALA A 88 7.89 -3.61 13.30
CA ALA A 88 8.10 -4.06 14.67
C ALA A 88 7.18 -5.24 15.02
N GLY A 89 5.89 -5.16 14.66
CA GLY A 89 4.92 -6.23 14.90
C GLY A 89 5.24 -7.51 14.13
N VAL A 90 5.76 -7.37 12.90
CA VAL A 90 6.20 -8.50 12.08
C VAL A 90 7.45 -9.16 12.67
N LYS A 91 8.46 -8.38 13.07
CA LYS A 91 9.67 -8.88 13.74
C LYS A 91 9.35 -9.59 15.07
N ALA A 92 8.36 -9.10 15.78
CA ALA A 92 7.88 -9.71 17.04
C ALA A 92 6.97 -10.94 16.83
N GLY A 93 6.67 -11.31 15.58
CA GLY A 93 5.75 -12.42 15.27
C GLY A 93 4.27 -12.15 15.60
N GLN A 94 3.94 -10.92 16.00
CA GLN A 94 2.56 -10.51 16.33
C GLN A 94 1.70 -10.33 15.07
N LEU A 95 2.32 -10.01 13.95
CA LEU A 95 1.69 -9.88 12.63
C LEU A 95 2.36 -10.79 11.62
N ARG A 96 1.55 -11.35 10.72
CA ARG A 96 2.00 -12.08 9.53
C ARG A 96 1.58 -11.31 8.29
N VAL A 97 2.53 -11.00 7.41
CA VAL A 97 2.24 -10.39 6.12
C VAL A 97 1.88 -11.48 5.12
N LEU A 98 0.72 -11.37 4.50
CA LEU A 98 0.24 -12.32 3.49
C LEU A 98 0.83 -12.02 2.12
N ALA A 99 0.84 -10.75 1.73
CA ALA A 99 1.43 -10.26 0.49
C ALA A 99 1.66 -8.73 0.53
N VAL A 100 2.58 -8.26 -0.33
CA VAL A 100 2.83 -6.84 -0.58
C VAL A 100 2.34 -6.46 -1.99
N ALA A 101 1.72 -5.28 -2.12
CA ALA A 101 1.20 -4.78 -3.40
C ALA A 101 2.29 -4.16 -4.30
N ALA A 102 3.54 -4.29 -3.93
CA ALA A 102 4.68 -3.80 -4.71
C ALA A 102 4.90 -4.60 -6.01
N PRO A 103 5.52 -4.02 -7.05
CA PRO A 103 5.82 -4.73 -8.29
C PRO A 103 6.84 -5.85 -8.11
N GLN A 104 7.70 -5.76 -7.08
CA GLN A 104 8.71 -6.73 -6.69
C GLN A 104 8.68 -6.91 -5.16
N ARG A 105 9.28 -8.00 -4.65
CA ARG A 105 9.43 -8.20 -3.20
C ARG A 105 10.21 -7.05 -2.58
N LEU A 106 9.79 -6.67 -1.39
CA LEU A 106 10.54 -5.70 -0.58
C LEU A 106 11.80 -6.35 -0.01
N THR A 107 12.72 -5.53 0.48
CA THR A 107 13.96 -5.99 1.11
C THR A 107 13.83 -6.14 2.64
N GLY A 108 14.90 -6.55 3.31
CA GLY A 108 14.97 -6.62 4.76
C GLY A 108 13.94 -7.58 5.37
N THR A 109 13.16 -7.11 6.33
CA THR A 109 12.15 -7.88 7.05
C THR A 109 11.13 -8.57 6.13
N TYR A 110 10.90 -8.03 4.96
CA TYR A 110 9.87 -8.49 4.00
C TYR A 110 10.42 -9.29 2.82
N ALA A 111 11.73 -9.60 2.79
CA ALA A 111 12.37 -10.29 1.66
C ALA A 111 11.71 -11.64 1.31
N ASN A 112 11.17 -12.33 2.30
CA ASN A 112 10.46 -13.60 2.11
C ASN A 112 8.94 -13.44 1.93
N THR A 113 8.42 -12.21 1.98
CA THR A 113 6.99 -11.94 1.77
C THR A 113 6.70 -11.90 0.27
N PRO A 114 5.75 -12.69 -0.24
CA PRO A 114 5.42 -12.68 -1.66
C PRO A 114 4.71 -11.37 -2.04
N THR A 115 4.80 -11.01 -3.32
CA THR A 115 3.93 -10.00 -3.90
C THR A 115 2.53 -10.57 -4.18
N PHE A 116 1.56 -9.71 -4.41
CA PHE A 116 0.25 -10.15 -4.89
C PHE A 116 0.34 -10.93 -6.20
N ARG A 117 1.23 -10.52 -7.12
CA ARG A 117 1.46 -11.21 -8.40
C ARG A 117 1.98 -12.64 -8.20
N GLU A 118 2.99 -12.81 -7.35
CA GLU A 118 3.51 -14.14 -7.01
C GLU A 118 2.47 -15.02 -6.32
N SER A 119 1.50 -14.42 -5.66
CA SER A 119 0.38 -15.11 -5.00
C SER A 119 -0.86 -15.30 -5.90
N GLY A 120 -0.71 -15.08 -7.22
CA GLY A 120 -1.76 -15.32 -8.20
C GLY A 120 -2.79 -14.21 -8.39
N SER A 121 -2.56 -13.02 -7.83
CA SER A 121 -3.40 -11.84 -8.03
C SER A 121 -2.65 -10.77 -8.82
N ASN A 122 -3.17 -10.35 -9.96
CA ASN A 122 -2.53 -9.30 -10.78
C ASN A 122 -2.80 -7.91 -10.20
N LEU A 123 -2.50 -7.73 -8.91
CA LEU A 123 -2.60 -6.45 -8.21
C LEU A 123 -1.20 -5.89 -7.97
N VAL A 124 -0.97 -4.70 -8.48
CA VAL A 124 0.15 -3.83 -8.08
C VAL A 124 -0.44 -2.49 -7.72
N PHE A 125 -0.10 -2.01 -6.57
CA PHE A 125 -0.50 -0.70 -6.09
C PHE A 125 0.68 -0.04 -5.38
N SER A 126 1.10 1.10 -5.88
CA SER A 126 2.17 1.90 -5.28
C SER A 126 1.57 3.19 -4.73
N ASN A 127 1.71 3.41 -3.44
CA ASN A 127 1.41 4.72 -2.87
C ASN A 127 2.55 5.67 -3.22
N TRP A 128 2.22 6.87 -3.65
CA TRP A 128 3.19 7.90 -4.01
C TRP A 128 2.94 9.19 -3.24
N ASN A 129 4.00 9.95 -3.06
CA ASN A 129 3.95 11.30 -2.51
C ASN A 129 4.41 12.28 -3.58
N GLY A 130 3.77 13.44 -3.66
CA GLY A 130 4.09 14.44 -4.65
C GLY A 130 4.11 15.85 -4.06
N VAL A 131 4.84 16.74 -4.72
CA VAL A 131 4.83 18.18 -4.43
C VAL A 131 4.02 18.86 -5.53
N VAL A 132 3.07 19.69 -5.14
CA VAL A 132 2.24 20.46 -6.07
C VAL A 132 2.55 21.94 -5.97
N GLY A 133 2.67 22.59 -7.12
CA GLY A 133 2.81 24.04 -7.21
C GLY A 133 1.45 24.74 -7.30
N THR A 134 1.45 26.05 -7.08
CA THR A 134 0.26 26.90 -7.23
C THR A 134 -0.16 27.01 -8.69
N LYS A 135 -1.45 27.23 -8.92
CA LYS A 135 -1.96 27.52 -10.29
C LYS A 135 -1.28 28.79 -10.83
N GLY A 136 -0.86 28.73 -12.09
CA GLY A 136 -0.25 29.85 -12.77
C GLY A 136 1.28 29.97 -12.68
N MET A 137 1.96 28.93 -12.17
CA MET A 137 3.43 28.87 -12.26
C MET A 137 3.88 28.95 -13.71
N THR A 138 4.93 29.75 -13.94
CA THR A 138 5.58 29.86 -15.26
C THR A 138 6.39 28.62 -15.57
N ARG A 139 6.67 28.39 -16.87
CA ARG A 139 7.55 27.29 -17.30
C ARG A 139 8.94 27.36 -16.65
N ALA A 140 9.49 28.53 -16.45
CA ALA A 140 10.79 28.72 -15.79
C ALA A 140 10.74 28.30 -14.31
N GLN A 141 9.68 28.63 -13.58
CA GLN A 141 9.48 28.19 -12.20
C GLN A 141 9.33 26.67 -12.09
N ILE A 142 8.57 26.05 -12.99
CA ILE A 142 8.43 24.58 -13.04
C ILE A 142 9.79 23.94 -13.32
N ALA A 143 10.53 24.40 -14.32
CA ALA A 143 11.85 23.86 -14.66
C ALA A 143 12.86 24.02 -13.51
N TYR A 144 12.82 25.13 -12.77
CA TYR A 144 13.65 25.31 -11.58
C TYR A 144 13.38 24.23 -10.52
N TRP A 145 12.11 23.99 -10.18
CA TRP A 145 11.76 23.01 -9.17
C TRP A 145 12.02 21.58 -9.64
N ASP A 146 11.76 21.26 -10.91
CA ASP A 146 12.14 19.98 -11.49
C ASP A 146 13.66 19.74 -11.37
N GLY A 147 14.47 20.75 -11.61
CA GLY A 147 15.92 20.68 -11.40
C GLY A 147 16.32 20.42 -9.95
N VAL A 148 15.69 21.14 -9.01
CA VAL A 148 15.92 20.94 -7.57
C VAL A 148 15.58 19.52 -7.15
N PHE A 149 14.38 19.02 -7.48
CA PHE A 149 13.94 17.69 -7.08
C PHE A 149 14.72 16.56 -7.78
N THR A 150 15.10 16.77 -9.05
CA THR A 150 15.98 15.81 -9.75
C THR A 150 17.32 15.67 -9.03
N LYS A 151 17.93 16.79 -8.62
CA LYS A 151 19.19 16.77 -7.89
C LYS A 151 19.04 16.09 -6.51
N THR A 152 17.99 16.44 -5.77
CA THR A 152 17.69 15.81 -4.47
C THR A 152 17.47 14.32 -4.59
N ALA A 153 16.68 13.88 -5.55
CA ALA A 153 16.41 12.43 -5.77
C ALA A 153 17.66 11.65 -6.24
N GLY A 154 18.64 12.33 -6.84
CA GLY A 154 19.95 11.78 -7.19
C GLY A 154 20.91 11.65 -6.02
N ASP A 155 20.67 12.35 -4.93
CA ASP A 155 21.54 12.43 -3.77
C ASP A 155 21.63 11.10 -3.00
N ALA A 156 22.83 10.78 -2.49
CA ALA A 156 23.07 9.53 -1.80
C ALA A 156 22.38 9.46 -0.42
N ASP A 157 22.36 10.58 0.30
CA ASP A 157 21.73 10.65 1.63
C ASP A 157 20.21 10.55 1.51
N TRP A 158 19.63 11.16 0.46
CA TRP A 158 18.22 10.99 0.13
C TRP A 158 17.87 9.53 -0.13
N LYS A 159 18.62 8.85 -1.00
CA LYS A 159 18.40 7.42 -1.33
C LYS A 159 18.51 6.53 -0.10
N LYS A 160 19.50 6.81 0.76
CA LYS A 160 19.67 6.11 2.02
C LYS A 160 18.46 6.32 2.94
N ALA A 161 18.00 7.55 3.12
CA ALA A 161 16.83 7.84 3.94
C ALA A 161 15.56 7.16 3.41
N MET A 162 15.35 7.12 2.07
CA MET A 162 14.22 6.40 1.48
C MET A 162 14.29 4.90 1.75
N ALA A 163 15.47 4.29 1.62
CA ALA A 163 15.66 2.87 1.92
C ALA A 163 15.40 2.55 3.39
N GLU A 164 15.85 3.39 4.32
CA GLU A 164 15.57 3.25 5.75
C GLU A 164 14.07 3.33 6.06
N MET A 165 13.31 4.12 5.29
CA MET A 165 11.84 4.23 5.40
C MET A 165 11.09 3.12 4.62
N GLN A 166 11.78 2.15 4.03
CA GLN A 166 11.20 1.12 3.16
C GLN A 166 10.42 1.74 1.98
N GLN A 167 10.90 2.86 1.44
CA GLN A 167 10.31 3.56 0.31
C GLN A 167 11.24 3.47 -0.91
N ASP A 168 10.64 3.42 -2.11
CA ASP A 168 11.36 3.52 -3.36
C ASP A 168 11.76 4.99 -3.61
N ALA A 169 13.02 5.22 -3.98
CA ALA A 169 13.53 6.54 -4.32
C ALA A 169 13.22 6.95 -5.77
N THR A 170 12.28 6.29 -6.43
CA THR A 170 11.85 6.66 -7.79
C THR A 170 11.31 8.08 -7.82
N TYR A 171 11.84 8.91 -8.71
CA TYR A 171 11.41 10.28 -8.93
C TYR A 171 10.81 10.44 -10.32
N LEU A 172 9.66 11.12 -10.39
CA LEU A 172 9.04 11.55 -11.64
C LEU A 172 9.00 13.07 -11.68
N GLY A 173 9.65 13.67 -12.67
CA GLY A 173 9.53 15.11 -12.95
C GLY A 173 8.12 15.49 -13.38
N SER A 174 7.83 16.80 -13.42
CA SER A 174 6.48 17.34 -13.60
C SER A 174 5.71 16.78 -14.81
N SER A 175 6.38 16.60 -15.95
CA SER A 175 5.75 16.04 -17.17
C SER A 175 5.41 14.56 -17.02
N ALA A 176 6.35 13.75 -16.51
CA ALA A 176 6.16 12.32 -16.33
C ALA A 176 5.09 12.06 -15.25
N MET A 177 5.09 12.86 -14.16
CA MET A 177 4.10 12.75 -13.11
C MET A 177 2.68 13.06 -13.60
N LYS A 178 2.54 14.04 -14.49
CA LYS A 178 1.24 14.35 -15.10
C LYS A 178 0.68 13.14 -15.85
N SER A 179 1.48 12.52 -16.72
CA SER A 179 1.06 11.32 -17.46
C SER A 179 0.78 10.13 -16.53
N TYR A 180 1.56 9.97 -15.48
CA TYR A 180 1.34 8.95 -14.45
C TYR A 180 -0.03 9.14 -13.77
N MET A 181 -0.37 10.36 -13.35
CA MET A 181 -1.65 10.68 -12.71
C MET A 181 -2.84 10.49 -13.65
N GLU A 182 -2.69 10.81 -14.94
CA GLU A 182 -3.72 10.59 -15.95
C GLU A 182 -4.01 9.08 -16.11
N ASN A 183 -2.97 8.25 -16.18
CA ASN A 183 -3.12 6.79 -16.25
C ASN A 183 -3.72 6.19 -14.97
N GLU A 184 -3.30 6.67 -13.80
CA GLU A 184 -3.88 6.24 -12.52
C GLU A 184 -5.38 6.53 -12.46
N ARG A 185 -5.80 7.72 -12.91
CA ARG A 185 -7.21 8.12 -12.90
C ARG A 185 -8.11 7.22 -13.76
N GLU A 186 -7.56 6.60 -14.80
CA GLU A 186 -8.30 5.68 -15.66
C GLU A 186 -8.49 4.28 -15.01
N GLN A 187 -7.68 3.94 -14.00
CA GLN A 187 -7.74 2.65 -13.32
C GLN A 187 -8.78 2.62 -12.19
N TYR A 188 -9.15 3.77 -11.65
CA TYR A 188 -10.09 3.95 -10.54
C TYR A 188 -11.45 4.50 -10.99
#